data_bc9330be2834f1e61da2bf2f5d1e2981
#
_entry.id   bc9330be2834f1e61da2bf2f5d1e2981
#
_cell.length_a   1.000
_cell.length_b   1.000
_cell.length_c   1.000
_cell.angle_alpha   90.00
_cell.angle_beta   90.00
_cell.angle_gamma   90.00
#
_symmetry.space_group_name_H-M   'P 1'
#
loop_
_entity.id
_entity.type
_entity.pdbx_description
1 polymer ?
#
loop_
_entity_poly.entity_id
_entity_poly.type
_entity_poly.pdbx_seq_one_letter_code
_entity_poly.pdbx_strand_id
1 'polypeptide(L)'
;YLHDTPGLEDAGGVLDWLEENTSPQHEGIERLQQFLDSPAAQNEWAQEAKVLRQGLASDAALYVVDAREDVLPKYKDELTVLSWCAKPVMPVFNFIHGQNMDEWQTLLARRSLHVSSRFDTVAFDFSGEMVLWQQLATLLGQPPALSALTAFRQQEWQQLERQAYVLVAQFLLDAAACVRQFEDKSRSQAVLEEMQAAVAAHESSLHQQLFALYRFYYSDADIQGQQVLRAFRQNPFDAELLKDYGIRTGKAAATGALLGLGVDALTLGTSLGLGATIGGVLGGLAGNWQVLYDKIQGIETLMIDNATLTLLAARSLHLLQTLKSRG
;
A
#
# COMPACT_ATOMS: atom_id res chain seq x y z
N TYR A 1 4.76 19.30 -16.42
CA TYR A 1 3.46 19.49 -15.78
C TYR A 1 2.55 18.30 -16.09
N LEU A 2 1.72 17.90 -15.14
CA LEU A 2 0.62 16.94 -15.34
C LEU A 2 -0.66 17.74 -15.47
N HIS A 3 -1.41 17.48 -16.55
CA HIS A 3 -2.70 18.10 -16.79
C HIS A 3 -3.78 17.02 -16.70
N ASP A 4 -4.77 17.25 -15.86
CA ASP A 4 -5.99 16.44 -15.84
C ASP A 4 -6.98 17.01 -16.87
N THR A 5 -7.52 16.15 -17.71
CA THR A 5 -8.46 16.50 -18.75
C THR A 5 -9.72 15.66 -18.63
N PRO A 6 -10.91 16.19 -18.97
CA PRO A 6 -12.08 15.36 -19.12
C PRO A 6 -11.84 14.32 -20.22
N GLY A 7 -12.59 13.22 -20.21
CA GLY A 7 -12.56 12.24 -21.29
C GLY A 7 -13.11 12.81 -22.60
N LEU A 8 -12.88 12.09 -23.71
CA LEU A 8 -13.56 12.34 -24.97
C LEU A 8 -14.95 11.69 -24.89
N GLU A 9 -16.01 12.51 -24.77
CA GLU A 9 -17.38 11.99 -24.63
C GLU A 9 -17.91 11.46 -25.96
N ASP A 10 -17.60 12.18 -27.06
CA ASP A 10 -18.02 11.83 -28.41
C ASP A 10 -16.85 11.82 -29.41
N ALA A 11 -15.91 10.91 -29.17
CA ALA A 11 -14.79 10.69 -30.10
C ALA A 11 -15.27 10.18 -31.46
N GLY A 12 -16.40 9.44 -31.51
CA GLY A 12 -17.01 8.96 -32.75
C GLY A 12 -17.48 10.10 -33.62
N GLY A 13 -18.26 11.05 -33.06
CA GLY A 13 -18.73 12.24 -33.80
C GLY A 13 -17.58 13.13 -34.28
N VAL A 14 -16.50 13.25 -33.51
CA VAL A 14 -15.29 13.95 -33.98
C VAL A 14 -14.67 13.24 -35.19
N LEU A 15 -14.58 11.88 -35.17
CA LEU A 15 -14.06 11.12 -36.31
C LEU A 15 -14.93 11.27 -37.54
N ASP A 16 -16.24 11.16 -37.39
CA ASP A 16 -17.20 11.35 -38.51
C ASP A 16 -17.02 12.76 -39.12
N TRP A 17 -16.94 13.78 -38.26
CA TRP A 17 -16.68 15.14 -38.73
C TRP A 17 -15.35 15.23 -39.51
N LEU A 18 -14.31 14.63 -39.02
CA LEU A 18 -12.97 14.61 -39.64
C LEU A 18 -13.01 13.88 -41.00
N GLU A 19 -13.74 12.78 -41.10
CA GLU A 19 -13.91 12.04 -42.35
C GLU A 19 -14.69 12.84 -43.41
N GLU A 20 -15.74 13.54 -42.99
CA GLU A 20 -16.60 14.32 -43.90
C GLU A 20 -15.97 15.64 -44.34
N ASN A 21 -15.22 16.31 -43.47
CA ASN A 21 -14.77 17.68 -43.68
C ASN A 21 -13.27 17.84 -43.97
N THR A 22 -12.49 16.76 -43.91
CA THR A 22 -11.05 16.84 -44.17
C THR A 22 -10.61 15.80 -45.22
N SER A 23 -9.51 16.09 -45.91
CA SER A 23 -8.99 15.18 -46.95
C SER A 23 -8.28 13.99 -46.32
N PRO A 24 -8.56 12.74 -46.75
CA PRO A 24 -7.82 11.55 -46.31
C PRO A 24 -6.35 11.53 -46.76
N GLN A 25 -5.96 12.47 -47.64
CA GLN A 25 -4.55 12.62 -48.05
C GLN A 25 -3.72 13.43 -47.05
N HIS A 26 -4.37 14.16 -46.14
CA HIS A 26 -3.69 14.89 -45.07
C HIS A 26 -3.32 13.97 -43.94
N GLU A 27 -2.23 14.28 -43.26
CA GLU A 27 -1.84 13.57 -42.02
C GLU A 27 -2.86 13.83 -40.92
N GLY A 28 -2.96 12.90 -39.95
CA GLY A 28 -3.92 13.00 -38.84
C GLY A 28 -3.81 14.29 -38.07
N ILE A 29 -2.59 14.79 -37.85
CA ILE A 29 -2.34 16.05 -37.14
C ILE A 29 -2.90 17.27 -37.93
N GLU A 30 -2.77 17.28 -39.24
CA GLU A 30 -3.29 18.36 -40.10
C GLU A 30 -4.83 18.37 -40.09
N ARG A 31 -5.43 17.18 -40.14
CA ARG A 31 -6.87 16.99 -40.03
C ARG A 31 -7.41 17.47 -38.68
N LEU A 32 -6.72 17.14 -37.57
CA LEU A 32 -7.06 17.65 -36.25
C LEU A 32 -6.97 19.18 -36.15
N GLN A 33 -5.95 19.81 -36.77
CA GLN A 33 -5.82 21.25 -36.78
C GLN A 33 -7.00 21.91 -37.54
N GLN A 34 -7.41 21.34 -38.67
CA GLN A 34 -8.60 21.84 -39.41
C GLN A 34 -9.87 21.72 -38.56
N PHE A 35 -10.05 20.64 -37.80
CA PHE A 35 -11.13 20.49 -36.85
C PHE A 35 -11.06 21.56 -35.75
N LEU A 36 -9.91 21.76 -35.12
CA LEU A 36 -9.74 22.69 -34.01
C LEU A 36 -9.95 24.18 -34.41
N ASP A 37 -9.73 24.48 -35.66
CA ASP A 37 -9.99 25.83 -36.24
C ASP A 37 -11.42 25.99 -36.72
N SER A 38 -12.22 24.93 -36.75
CA SER A 38 -13.60 24.95 -37.23
C SER A 38 -14.59 25.52 -36.20
N PRO A 39 -15.76 26.01 -36.63
CA PRO A 39 -16.84 26.36 -35.72
C PRO A 39 -17.38 25.19 -34.90
N ALA A 40 -17.27 23.95 -35.38
CA ALA A 40 -17.68 22.73 -34.69
C ALA A 40 -16.91 22.53 -33.38
N ALA A 41 -15.59 22.77 -33.38
CA ALA A 41 -14.73 22.71 -32.22
C ALA A 41 -14.97 23.82 -31.18
N GLN A 42 -15.81 24.82 -31.50
CA GLN A 42 -16.19 25.89 -30.58
C GLN A 42 -17.58 25.68 -29.98
N ASN A 43 -18.40 24.86 -30.62
CA ASN A 43 -19.80 24.64 -30.27
C ASN A 43 -20.05 23.18 -29.87
N GLU A 44 -20.32 22.32 -30.84
CA GLU A 44 -20.78 20.95 -30.61
C GLU A 44 -19.75 20.08 -29.88
N TRP A 45 -18.49 20.15 -30.29
CA TRP A 45 -17.38 19.39 -29.68
C TRP A 45 -16.36 20.28 -28.94
N ALA A 46 -16.87 21.28 -28.23
CA ALA A 46 -16.00 22.21 -27.51
C ALA A 46 -15.19 21.54 -26.38
N GLN A 47 -15.68 20.46 -25.77
CA GLN A 47 -14.99 19.68 -24.76
C GLN A 47 -13.88 18.86 -25.38
N GLU A 48 -14.19 18.09 -26.42
CA GLU A 48 -13.23 17.28 -27.18
C GLU A 48 -12.10 18.15 -27.74
N ALA A 49 -12.44 19.32 -28.27
CA ALA A 49 -11.45 20.27 -28.75
C ALA A 49 -10.50 20.77 -27.67
N LYS A 50 -10.94 20.93 -26.42
CA LYS A 50 -10.05 21.26 -25.29
C LYS A 50 -9.08 20.14 -25.01
N VAL A 51 -9.58 18.89 -24.96
CA VAL A 51 -8.76 17.70 -24.73
C VAL A 51 -7.71 17.56 -25.83
N LEU A 52 -8.10 17.70 -27.08
CA LEU A 52 -7.21 17.57 -28.24
C LEU A 52 -6.17 18.68 -28.30
N ARG A 53 -6.54 19.93 -27.99
CA ARG A 53 -5.57 21.04 -27.88
C ARG A 53 -4.54 20.76 -26.79
N GLN A 54 -4.99 20.23 -25.64
CA GLN A 54 -4.08 19.85 -24.57
C GLN A 54 -3.18 18.67 -25.00
N GLY A 55 -3.74 17.67 -25.70
CA GLY A 55 -2.98 16.55 -26.25
C GLY A 55 -1.87 17.01 -27.19
N LEU A 56 -2.18 17.92 -28.12
CA LEU A 56 -1.19 18.49 -29.04
C LEU A 56 -0.10 19.31 -28.34
N ALA A 57 -0.45 20.01 -27.27
CA ALA A 57 0.48 20.82 -26.47
C ALA A 57 1.34 20.00 -25.48
N SER A 58 1.00 18.74 -25.25
CA SER A 58 1.67 17.86 -24.29
C SER A 58 2.78 17.06 -24.96
N ASP A 59 3.72 16.55 -24.16
CA ASP A 59 4.79 15.66 -24.63
C ASP A 59 4.33 14.21 -24.78
N ALA A 60 3.34 13.79 -23.97
CA ALA A 60 2.70 12.48 -24.01
C ALA A 60 1.29 12.56 -23.43
N ALA A 61 0.46 11.55 -23.71
CA ALA A 61 -0.84 11.34 -23.10
C ALA A 61 -0.83 10.05 -22.25
N LEU A 62 -1.34 10.15 -21.02
CA LEU A 62 -1.67 8.98 -20.20
C LEU A 62 -3.17 8.68 -20.43
N TYR A 63 -3.45 7.55 -21.05
CA TYR A 63 -4.80 7.09 -21.32
C TYR A 63 -5.26 6.16 -20.21
N VAL A 64 -6.03 6.68 -19.26
CA VAL A 64 -6.49 5.92 -18.08
C VAL A 64 -7.65 5.02 -18.47
N VAL A 65 -7.52 3.73 -18.22
CA VAL A 65 -8.49 2.70 -18.54
C VAL A 65 -9.03 2.09 -17.25
N ASP A 66 -10.37 2.05 -17.12
CA ASP A 66 -11.01 1.22 -16.10
C ASP A 66 -11.02 -0.24 -16.58
N ALA A 67 -10.19 -1.09 -15.94
CA ALA A 67 -10.04 -2.49 -16.34
C ALA A 67 -11.31 -3.35 -16.13
N ARG A 68 -12.31 -2.83 -15.40
CA ARG A 68 -13.60 -3.51 -15.17
C ARG A 68 -14.56 -3.37 -16.35
N GLU A 69 -14.30 -2.38 -17.24
CA GLU A 69 -15.14 -2.16 -18.38
C GLU A 69 -14.73 -3.05 -19.57
N ASP A 70 -15.72 -3.56 -20.28
CA ASP A 70 -15.53 -4.25 -21.55
C ASP A 70 -14.98 -3.29 -22.61
N VAL A 71 -14.31 -3.85 -23.62
CA VAL A 71 -13.77 -3.08 -24.74
C VAL A 71 -14.91 -2.61 -25.64
N LEU A 72 -15.39 -1.39 -25.43
CA LEU A 72 -16.44 -0.78 -26.22
C LEU A 72 -15.90 -0.08 -27.49
N PRO A 73 -16.75 0.12 -28.51
CA PRO A 73 -16.37 0.87 -29.72
C PRO A 73 -15.81 2.27 -29.42
N LYS A 74 -16.38 2.99 -28.45
CA LYS A 74 -15.93 4.34 -28.05
C LYS A 74 -14.42 4.41 -27.76
N TYR A 75 -13.85 3.39 -27.11
CA TYR A 75 -12.42 3.36 -26.80
C TYR A 75 -11.53 3.22 -28.03
N LYS A 76 -12.07 2.56 -29.09
CA LYS A 76 -11.39 2.49 -30.38
C LYS A 76 -11.31 3.85 -31.04
N ASP A 77 -12.39 4.61 -30.95
CA ASP A 77 -12.52 5.93 -31.56
C ASP A 77 -11.64 6.94 -30.79
N GLU A 78 -11.70 6.93 -29.46
CA GLU A 78 -10.82 7.73 -28.59
C GLU A 78 -9.34 7.52 -28.90
N LEU A 79 -8.89 6.26 -28.92
CA LEU A 79 -7.50 5.94 -29.22
C LEU A 79 -7.10 6.30 -30.65
N THR A 80 -8.04 6.25 -31.60
CA THR A 80 -7.80 6.66 -32.98
C THR A 80 -7.59 8.17 -33.05
N VAL A 81 -8.47 8.96 -32.47
CA VAL A 81 -8.35 10.43 -32.42
C VAL A 81 -7.08 10.85 -31.68
N LEU A 82 -6.77 10.22 -30.53
CA LEU A 82 -5.56 10.52 -29.77
C LEU A 82 -4.28 10.18 -30.55
N SER A 83 -4.30 9.12 -31.37
CA SER A 83 -3.13 8.76 -32.19
C SER A 83 -2.80 9.84 -33.24
N TRP A 84 -3.79 10.59 -33.69
CA TRP A 84 -3.62 11.67 -34.65
C TRP A 84 -2.98 12.93 -34.05
N CYS A 85 -2.91 13.03 -32.72
CA CYS A 85 -2.10 14.07 -32.07
C CYS A 85 -0.60 13.91 -32.31
N ALA A 86 -0.15 12.79 -32.89
CA ALA A 86 1.27 12.47 -33.12
C ALA A 86 2.11 12.56 -31.85
N LYS A 87 1.53 12.21 -30.71
CA LYS A 87 2.19 12.15 -29.41
C LYS A 87 2.17 10.73 -28.87
N PRO A 88 3.19 10.31 -28.09
CA PRO A 88 3.13 9.04 -27.41
C PRO A 88 1.89 8.93 -26.51
N VAL A 89 1.15 7.83 -26.64
CA VAL A 89 0.03 7.49 -25.78
C VAL A 89 0.42 6.28 -24.94
N MET A 90 0.33 6.41 -23.62
CA MET A 90 0.58 5.31 -22.69
C MET A 90 -0.72 4.94 -21.98
N PRO A 91 -1.31 3.78 -22.27
CA PRO A 91 -2.43 3.25 -21.51
C PRO A 91 -2.02 2.91 -20.07
N VAL A 92 -2.84 3.35 -19.13
CA VAL A 92 -2.67 3.09 -17.70
C VAL A 92 -3.93 2.41 -17.18
N PHE A 93 -3.81 1.15 -16.82
CA PHE A 93 -4.93 0.36 -16.31
C PHE A 93 -5.13 0.56 -14.82
N ASN A 94 -6.34 0.95 -14.45
CA ASN A 94 -6.82 1.04 -13.08
C ASN A 94 -7.80 -0.10 -12.76
N PHE A 95 -8.02 -0.41 -11.47
CA PHE A 95 -8.94 -1.45 -10.98
C PHE A 95 -8.66 -2.85 -11.58
N ILE A 96 -7.40 -3.23 -11.62
CA ILE A 96 -6.92 -4.44 -12.32
C ILE A 96 -7.17 -5.74 -11.54
N HIS A 97 -7.53 -5.68 -10.26
CA HIS A 97 -7.64 -6.86 -9.42
C HIS A 97 -8.75 -7.80 -9.90
N GLY A 98 -8.37 -9.04 -10.26
CA GLY A 98 -9.31 -10.06 -10.73
C GLY A 98 -9.85 -9.87 -12.15
N GLN A 99 -9.34 -8.90 -12.93
CA GLN A 99 -9.81 -8.63 -14.28
C GLN A 99 -9.00 -9.36 -15.34
N ASN A 100 -9.69 -9.80 -16.41
CA ASN A 100 -9.04 -10.32 -17.61
C ASN A 100 -8.72 -9.16 -18.57
N MET A 101 -7.43 -9.02 -18.90
CA MET A 101 -6.93 -7.93 -19.73
C MET A 101 -6.71 -8.30 -21.20
N ASP A 102 -7.06 -9.51 -21.62
CA ASP A 102 -6.70 -10.04 -22.95
C ASP A 102 -7.31 -9.23 -24.10
N GLU A 103 -8.56 -8.80 -23.96
CA GLU A 103 -9.25 -7.98 -24.95
C GLU A 103 -8.61 -6.60 -25.09
N TRP A 104 -8.32 -5.96 -23.96
CA TRP A 104 -7.62 -4.68 -23.92
C TRP A 104 -6.22 -4.78 -24.54
N GLN A 105 -5.46 -5.79 -24.19
CA GLN A 105 -4.13 -6.01 -24.77
C GLN A 105 -4.21 -6.23 -26.28
N THR A 106 -5.21 -6.97 -26.75
CA THR A 106 -5.46 -7.19 -28.19
C THR A 106 -5.81 -5.88 -28.88
N LEU A 107 -6.67 -5.05 -28.29
CA LEU A 107 -7.01 -3.72 -28.83
C LEU A 107 -5.77 -2.83 -28.96
N LEU A 108 -4.96 -2.75 -27.88
CA LEU A 108 -3.78 -1.90 -27.85
C LEU A 108 -2.70 -2.38 -28.83
N ALA A 109 -2.47 -3.70 -28.92
CA ALA A 109 -1.52 -4.28 -29.85
C ALA A 109 -1.88 -3.95 -31.32
N ARG A 110 -3.17 -3.99 -31.68
CA ARG A 110 -3.65 -3.61 -33.04
C ARG A 110 -3.41 -2.14 -33.38
N ARG A 111 -3.15 -1.29 -32.36
CA ARG A 111 -2.85 0.14 -32.50
C ARG A 111 -1.38 0.46 -32.27
N SER A 112 -0.53 -0.56 -32.23
CA SER A 112 0.91 -0.42 -31.92
C SER A 112 1.21 0.23 -30.58
N LEU A 113 0.28 0.16 -29.63
CA LEU A 113 0.46 0.62 -28.25
C LEU A 113 0.96 -0.55 -27.38
N HIS A 114 2.26 -0.81 -27.44
CA HIS A 114 2.90 -1.95 -26.78
C HIS A 114 3.38 -1.63 -25.35
N VAL A 115 3.44 -0.37 -24.98
CA VAL A 115 3.81 0.07 -23.62
C VAL A 115 2.56 0.49 -22.89
N SER A 116 2.23 -0.26 -21.85
CA SER A 116 1.11 0.05 -20.96
C SER A 116 1.54 -0.18 -19.51
N SER A 117 0.98 0.60 -18.59
CA SER A 117 1.24 0.45 -17.17
C SER A 117 0.01 -0.08 -16.44
N ARG A 118 0.25 -0.74 -15.32
CA ARG A 118 -0.78 -1.17 -14.36
C ARG A 118 -0.57 -0.35 -13.10
N PHE A 119 -1.51 0.51 -12.80
CA PHE A 119 -1.43 1.37 -11.63
C PHE A 119 -2.83 1.44 -10.99
N ASP A 120 -3.03 0.65 -9.96
CA ASP A 120 -4.30 0.58 -9.26
C ASP A 120 -4.35 1.66 -8.17
N THR A 121 -5.30 2.58 -8.29
CA THR A 121 -5.47 3.68 -7.33
C THR A 121 -6.12 3.23 -6.01
N VAL A 122 -6.75 2.06 -5.99
CA VAL A 122 -7.39 1.48 -4.79
C VAL A 122 -6.42 0.56 -4.05
N ALA A 123 -5.54 -0.12 -4.78
CA ALA A 123 -4.50 -0.98 -4.24
C ALA A 123 -3.13 -0.39 -4.60
N PHE A 124 -2.81 0.76 -4.02
CA PHE A 124 -1.55 1.44 -4.26
C PHE A 124 -0.37 0.51 -3.95
N ASP A 125 0.55 0.44 -4.89
CA ASP A 125 1.83 -0.24 -4.76
C ASP A 125 2.95 0.68 -5.27
N PHE A 126 3.90 0.99 -4.41
CA PHE A 126 5.02 1.86 -4.76
C PHE A 126 5.85 1.31 -5.92
N SER A 127 5.97 -0.02 -6.03
CA SER A 127 6.67 -0.62 -7.16
C SER A 127 5.94 -0.37 -8.48
N GLY A 128 4.61 -0.41 -8.48
CA GLY A 128 3.78 -0.05 -9.62
C GLY A 128 3.93 1.43 -10.03
N GLU A 129 4.01 2.34 -9.04
CA GLU A 129 4.32 3.76 -9.30
C GLU A 129 5.67 3.91 -10.00
N MET A 130 6.71 3.23 -9.52
CA MET A 130 8.03 3.30 -10.12
C MET A 130 8.08 2.75 -11.54
N VAL A 131 7.36 1.67 -11.80
CA VAL A 131 7.22 1.10 -13.16
C VAL A 131 6.53 2.09 -14.09
N LEU A 132 5.46 2.75 -13.65
CA LEU A 132 4.75 3.79 -14.41
C LEU A 132 5.71 4.91 -14.86
N TRP A 133 6.47 5.48 -13.93
CA TRP A 133 7.41 6.55 -14.23
C TRP A 133 8.55 6.08 -15.14
N GLN A 134 9.05 4.86 -14.95
CA GLN A 134 10.10 4.30 -15.79
C GLN A 134 9.63 4.05 -17.23
N GLN A 135 8.41 3.55 -17.42
CA GLN A 135 7.82 3.35 -18.73
C GLN A 135 7.59 4.69 -19.44
N LEU A 136 7.05 5.68 -18.72
CA LEU A 136 6.87 7.02 -19.27
C LEU A 136 8.21 7.66 -19.63
N ALA A 137 9.23 7.50 -18.81
CA ALA A 137 10.57 7.99 -19.11
C ALA A 137 11.15 7.35 -20.39
N THR A 138 10.90 6.05 -20.59
CA THR A 138 11.34 5.34 -21.79
C THR A 138 10.64 5.86 -23.03
N LEU A 139 9.32 6.09 -22.97
CA LEU A 139 8.54 6.67 -24.08
C LEU A 139 8.99 8.07 -24.47
N LEU A 140 9.42 8.86 -23.50
CA LEU A 140 9.84 10.26 -23.69
C LEU A 140 11.36 10.42 -23.93
N GLY A 141 12.12 9.32 -24.10
CA GLY A 141 13.55 9.38 -24.35
C GLY A 141 14.36 9.78 -23.12
N GLN A 142 13.96 9.33 -21.94
CA GLN A 142 14.67 9.52 -20.66
C GLN A 142 14.91 11.01 -20.25
N PRO A 143 13.86 11.83 -20.18
CA PRO A 143 14.02 13.23 -19.81
C PRO A 143 14.56 13.36 -18.37
N PRO A 144 15.52 14.28 -18.11
CA PRO A 144 16.11 14.44 -16.78
C PRO A 144 15.08 14.71 -15.67
N ALA A 145 13.99 15.37 -16.00
CA ALA A 145 12.90 15.66 -15.05
C ALA A 145 12.24 14.39 -14.49
N LEU A 146 12.00 13.35 -15.32
CA LEU A 146 11.43 12.09 -14.86
C LEU A 146 12.44 11.28 -14.04
N SER A 147 13.70 11.30 -14.40
CA SER A 147 14.77 10.68 -13.59
C SER A 147 14.86 11.32 -12.21
N ALA A 148 14.80 12.66 -12.15
CA ALA A 148 14.79 13.40 -10.88
C ALA A 148 13.52 13.10 -10.05
N LEU A 149 12.36 13.04 -10.69
CA LEU A 149 11.09 12.66 -10.03
C LEU A 149 11.18 11.26 -9.42
N THR A 150 11.65 10.28 -10.19
CA THR A 150 11.78 8.90 -9.73
C THR A 150 12.74 8.80 -8.54
N ALA A 151 13.90 9.46 -8.61
CA ALA A 151 14.86 9.50 -7.51
C ALA A 151 14.27 10.15 -6.24
N PHE A 152 13.56 11.27 -6.41
CA PHE A 152 12.89 11.96 -5.31
C PHE A 152 11.82 11.07 -4.66
N ARG A 153 10.98 10.43 -5.45
CA ARG A 153 9.94 9.51 -4.94
C ARG A 153 10.54 8.31 -4.20
N GLN A 154 11.62 7.74 -4.71
CA GLN A 154 12.34 6.66 -4.03
C GLN A 154 12.92 7.12 -2.68
N GLN A 155 13.49 8.32 -2.63
CA GLN A 155 14.01 8.87 -1.38
C GLN A 155 12.91 9.14 -0.36
N GLU A 156 11.79 9.74 -0.78
CA GLU A 156 10.61 9.95 0.08
C GLU A 156 10.10 8.62 0.66
N TRP A 157 9.96 7.59 -0.20
CA TRP A 157 9.48 6.29 0.23
C TRP A 157 10.42 5.63 1.24
N GLN A 158 11.73 5.64 0.99
CA GLN A 158 12.73 5.12 1.93
C GLN A 158 12.70 5.86 3.27
N GLN A 159 12.48 7.17 3.24
CA GLN A 159 12.39 7.97 4.46
C GLN A 159 11.12 7.62 5.25
N LEU A 160 10.00 7.46 4.58
CA LEU A 160 8.73 7.04 5.18
C LEU A 160 8.86 5.64 5.80
N GLU A 161 9.44 4.67 5.09
CA GLU A 161 9.71 3.33 5.62
C GLU A 161 10.58 3.37 6.87
N ARG A 162 11.66 4.15 6.83
CA ARG A 162 12.55 4.31 7.98
C ARG A 162 11.82 4.87 9.20
N GLN A 163 10.97 5.88 9.00
CA GLN A 163 10.14 6.43 10.07
C GLN A 163 9.19 5.39 10.64
N ALA A 164 8.54 4.59 9.79
CA ALA A 164 7.64 3.53 10.22
C ALA A 164 8.37 2.47 11.06
N TYR A 165 9.57 2.03 10.64
CA TYR A 165 10.37 1.09 11.43
C TYR A 165 10.83 1.67 12.76
N VAL A 166 11.14 2.97 12.82
CA VAL A 166 11.48 3.65 14.09
C VAL A 166 10.28 3.63 15.05
N LEU A 167 9.05 3.90 14.55
CA LEU A 167 7.85 3.83 15.37
C LEU A 167 7.61 2.43 15.93
N VAL A 168 7.76 1.40 15.11
CA VAL A 168 7.64 0.00 15.54
C VAL A 168 8.70 -0.35 16.56
N ALA A 169 9.95 0.02 16.33
CA ALA A 169 11.06 -0.24 17.26
C ALA A 169 10.83 0.46 18.61
N GLN A 170 10.38 1.71 18.60
CA GLN A 170 10.08 2.44 19.83
C GLN A 170 8.96 1.75 20.62
N PHE A 171 7.87 1.38 19.97
CA PHE A 171 6.79 0.62 20.61
C PHE A 171 7.29 -0.69 21.26
N LEU A 172 8.12 -1.45 20.56
CA LEU A 172 8.65 -2.71 21.09
C LEU A 172 9.60 -2.49 22.27
N LEU A 173 10.39 -1.41 22.23
CA LEU A 173 11.24 -1.02 23.36
C LEU A 173 10.39 -0.61 24.57
N ASP A 174 9.36 0.18 24.37
CA ASP A 174 8.46 0.62 25.44
C ASP A 174 7.70 -0.58 26.04
N ALA A 175 7.25 -1.51 25.20
CA ALA A 175 6.63 -2.75 25.64
C ALA A 175 7.62 -3.63 26.45
N ALA A 176 8.84 -3.80 25.97
CA ALA A 176 9.86 -4.57 26.68
C ALA A 176 10.29 -3.92 28.01
N ALA A 177 10.30 -2.59 28.06
CA ALA A 177 10.60 -1.82 29.26
C ALA A 177 9.43 -1.77 30.27
N CYS A 178 8.26 -2.28 29.89
CA CYS A 178 7.11 -2.34 30.77
C CYS A 178 7.34 -3.39 31.88
N VAL A 179 7.93 -2.98 32.99
CA VAL A 179 8.24 -3.80 34.14
C VAL A 179 7.55 -3.23 35.37
N ARG A 180 6.98 -4.08 36.21
CA ARG A 180 6.38 -3.71 37.50
C ARG A 180 6.90 -4.59 38.61
N GLN A 181 7.18 -3.95 39.74
CA GLN A 181 7.57 -4.61 40.95
C GLN A 181 6.51 -4.45 42.02
N PHE A 182 6.19 -5.50 42.74
CA PHE A 182 5.21 -5.49 43.82
C PHE A 182 5.60 -6.50 44.92
N GLU A 183 5.24 -6.18 46.16
CA GLU A 183 5.50 -6.99 47.33
C GLU A 183 4.28 -7.86 47.69
N ASP A 184 3.09 -7.32 47.48
CA ASP A 184 1.84 -7.97 47.85
C ASP A 184 1.29 -8.82 46.70
N LYS A 185 1.33 -10.13 46.85
CA LYS A 185 0.83 -11.11 45.90
C LYS A 185 -0.67 -10.97 45.57
N SER A 186 -1.46 -10.38 46.48
CA SER A 186 -2.88 -10.15 46.24
C SER A 186 -3.13 -9.13 45.12
N ARG A 187 -2.15 -8.27 44.81
CA ARG A 187 -2.21 -7.25 43.78
C ARG A 187 -1.73 -7.73 42.41
N SER A 188 -1.21 -8.94 42.30
CA SER A 188 -0.61 -9.46 41.06
C SER A 188 -1.56 -9.39 39.86
N GLN A 189 -2.83 -9.72 40.04
CA GLN A 189 -3.84 -9.66 38.98
C GLN A 189 -4.13 -8.22 38.55
N ALA A 190 -4.27 -7.29 39.48
CA ALA A 190 -4.51 -5.89 39.17
C ALA A 190 -3.32 -5.25 38.44
N VAL A 191 -2.10 -5.55 38.85
CA VAL A 191 -0.87 -5.09 38.19
C VAL A 191 -0.77 -5.67 36.79
N LEU A 192 -1.13 -6.94 36.59
CA LEU A 192 -1.18 -7.58 35.26
C LEU A 192 -2.17 -6.85 34.33
N GLU A 193 -3.37 -6.60 34.81
CA GLU A 193 -4.42 -5.90 34.02
C GLU A 193 -3.99 -4.47 33.67
N GLU A 194 -3.38 -3.74 34.60
CA GLU A 194 -2.82 -2.41 34.36
C GLU A 194 -1.74 -2.43 33.27
N MET A 195 -0.83 -3.42 33.32
CA MET A 195 0.24 -3.56 32.34
C MET A 195 -0.32 -3.95 30.95
N GLN A 196 -1.29 -4.85 30.89
CA GLN A 196 -1.95 -5.23 29.64
C GLN A 196 -2.63 -4.02 29.01
N ALA A 197 -3.36 -3.24 29.81
CA ALA A 197 -4.00 -2.02 29.35
C ALA A 197 -3.00 -0.99 28.83
N ALA A 198 -1.87 -0.80 29.51
CA ALA A 198 -0.83 0.11 29.08
C ALA A 198 -0.20 -0.31 27.73
N VAL A 199 0.12 -1.58 27.57
CA VAL A 199 0.70 -2.08 26.30
C VAL A 199 -0.32 -2.01 25.15
N ALA A 200 -1.58 -2.34 25.41
CA ALA A 200 -2.64 -2.22 24.40
C ALA A 200 -2.87 -0.74 23.98
N ALA A 201 -2.75 0.20 24.91
CA ALA A 201 -2.82 1.61 24.60
C ALA A 201 -1.64 2.08 23.74
N HIS A 202 -0.42 1.60 24.04
CA HIS A 202 0.78 1.87 23.22
C HIS A 202 0.65 1.27 21.81
N GLU A 203 0.15 0.03 21.67
CA GLU A 203 -0.13 -0.57 20.36
C GLU A 203 -1.15 0.24 19.58
N SER A 204 -2.24 0.67 20.21
CA SER A 204 -3.25 1.53 19.58
C SER A 204 -2.66 2.86 19.11
N SER A 205 -1.79 3.46 19.91
CA SER A 205 -1.07 4.69 19.52
C SER A 205 -0.15 4.47 18.33
N LEU A 206 0.61 3.34 18.31
CA LEU A 206 1.41 2.96 17.14
C LEU A 206 0.56 2.84 15.89
N HIS A 207 -0.60 2.16 15.97
CA HIS A 207 -1.50 2.00 14.82
C HIS A 207 -1.94 3.36 14.27
N GLN A 208 -2.36 4.29 15.13
CA GLN A 208 -2.77 5.64 14.74
C GLN A 208 -1.61 6.40 14.05
N GLN A 209 -0.39 6.30 14.59
CA GLN A 209 0.79 6.95 14.03
C GLN A 209 1.15 6.37 12.65
N LEU A 210 1.08 5.04 12.48
CA LEU A 210 1.33 4.39 11.20
C LEU A 210 0.26 4.76 10.17
N PHE A 211 -1.01 4.81 10.56
CA PHE A 211 -2.08 5.27 9.67
C PHE A 211 -1.87 6.72 9.23
N ALA A 212 -1.54 7.61 10.14
CA ALA A 212 -1.25 8.99 9.82
C ALA A 212 -0.02 9.13 8.89
N LEU A 213 1.04 8.35 9.14
CA LEU A 213 2.26 8.36 8.35
C LEU A 213 2.01 7.95 6.89
N TYR A 214 1.21 6.89 6.67
CA TYR A 214 0.83 6.42 5.35
C TYR A 214 -0.39 7.15 4.77
N ARG A 215 -0.87 8.22 5.44
CA ARG A 215 -2.04 9.01 5.04
C ARG A 215 -3.31 8.17 4.85
N PHE A 216 -3.42 7.15 5.65
CA PHE A 216 -4.55 6.24 5.60
C PHE A 216 -5.70 6.83 6.41
N TYR A 217 -6.61 7.52 5.75
CA TYR A 217 -7.78 8.15 6.37
C TYR A 217 -8.95 7.17 6.36
N TYR A 218 -9.31 6.64 7.52
CA TYR A 218 -10.49 5.79 7.65
C TYR A 218 -11.73 6.59 8.03
N SER A 219 -12.86 6.27 7.36
CA SER A 219 -14.15 6.31 8.03
C SER A 219 -14.35 4.99 8.81
N ASP A 220 -15.02 5.02 9.95
CA ASP A 220 -15.34 3.80 10.73
C ASP A 220 -16.13 2.76 9.93
N ALA A 221 -16.79 3.15 8.84
CA ALA A 221 -17.49 2.29 7.91
C ALA A 221 -16.56 1.43 7.05
N ASP A 222 -15.39 1.95 6.65
CA ASP A 222 -14.44 1.23 5.78
C ASP A 222 -13.70 0.12 6.53
N ILE A 223 -13.53 0.27 7.85
CA ILE A 223 -12.84 -0.73 8.68
C ILE A 223 -13.69 -2.01 8.84
N GLN A 224 -15.01 -1.90 8.77
CA GLN A 224 -15.89 -3.07 8.89
C GLN A 224 -15.81 -4.01 7.69
N GLY A 225 -15.45 -3.50 6.51
CA GLY A 225 -15.31 -4.29 5.27
C GLY A 225 -13.99 -5.06 5.17
N GLN A 226 -12.93 -4.65 5.87
CA GLN A 226 -11.59 -5.20 5.70
C GLN A 226 -11.24 -6.18 6.84
N GLN A 227 -11.37 -7.48 6.58
CA GLN A 227 -11.03 -8.55 7.55
C GLN A 227 -9.62 -8.42 8.13
N VAL A 228 -8.65 -7.94 7.34
CA VAL A 228 -7.25 -7.79 7.76
C VAL A 228 -7.11 -6.80 8.91
N LEU A 229 -7.85 -5.69 8.89
CA LEU A 229 -7.75 -4.68 9.94
C LEU A 229 -8.53 -5.04 11.20
N ARG A 230 -9.50 -5.96 11.10
CA ARG A 230 -10.17 -6.53 12.29
C ARG A 230 -9.19 -7.30 13.17
N ALA A 231 -8.23 -8.01 12.58
CA ALA A 231 -7.20 -8.75 13.33
C ALA A 231 -6.35 -7.83 14.23
N PHE A 232 -6.13 -6.57 13.84
CA PHE A 232 -5.36 -5.61 14.62
C PHE A 232 -6.15 -4.96 15.77
N ARG A 233 -7.47 -5.14 15.82
CA ARG A 233 -8.32 -4.69 16.95
C ARG A 233 -8.48 -5.74 18.04
N GLN A 234 -8.06 -6.98 17.79
CA GLN A 234 -8.10 -8.05 18.81
C GLN A 234 -7.12 -7.73 19.93
N ASN A 235 -7.48 -8.13 21.16
CA ASN A 235 -6.60 -7.96 22.30
C ASN A 235 -5.27 -8.67 22.05
N PRO A 236 -4.11 -8.00 22.09
CA PRO A 236 -2.81 -8.61 21.85
C PRO A 236 -2.44 -9.69 22.86
N PHE A 237 -3.15 -9.77 23.98
CA PHE A 237 -2.93 -10.78 25.04
C PHE A 237 -3.86 -11.99 24.93
N ASP A 238 -4.63 -12.10 23.85
CA ASP A 238 -5.46 -13.28 23.60
C ASP A 238 -4.57 -14.49 23.27
N ALA A 239 -4.74 -15.56 24.03
CA ALA A 239 -3.96 -16.79 23.85
C ALA A 239 -4.21 -17.46 22.48
N GLU A 240 -5.35 -17.21 21.83
CA GLU A 240 -5.63 -17.73 20.49
C GLU A 240 -4.77 -17.06 19.42
N LEU A 241 -4.46 -15.77 19.57
CA LEU A 241 -3.58 -15.05 18.64
C LEU A 241 -2.17 -15.63 18.56
N LEU A 242 -1.62 -16.10 19.68
CA LEU A 242 -0.32 -16.77 19.69
C LEU A 242 -0.31 -18.01 18.79
N LYS A 243 -1.43 -18.74 18.75
CA LYS A 243 -1.57 -19.92 17.88
C LYS A 243 -1.72 -19.51 16.42
N ASP A 244 -2.48 -18.47 16.14
CA ASP A 244 -2.71 -17.96 14.78
C ASP A 244 -1.41 -17.48 14.13
N TYR A 245 -0.52 -16.88 14.92
CA TYR A 245 0.82 -16.50 14.48
C TYR A 245 1.85 -17.62 14.57
N GLY A 246 1.44 -18.84 14.92
CA GLY A 246 2.33 -20.00 15.00
C GLY A 246 3.36 -19.93 16.15
N ILE A 247 3.15 -19.09 17.14
CA ILE A 247 4.05 -18.88 18.28
C ILE A 247 3.72 -19.91 19.36
N ARG A 248 4.67 -20.79 19.64
CA ARG A 248 4.52 -21.82 20.69
C ARG A 248 4.86 -21.26 22.05
N THR A 249 3.91 -21.31 22.97
CA THR A 249 4.12 -21.01 24.38
C THR A 249 4.60 -22.27 25.12
N GLY A 250 5.71 -22.18 25.85
CA GLY A 250 6.23 -23.30 26.70
C GLY A 250 7.70 -23.55 26.50
N LYS A 251 8.27 -24.52 27.26
CA LYS A 251 9.69 -24.87 27.28
C LYS A 251 10.32 -25.23 25.91
N ALA A 252 9.50 -25.39 24.88
CA ALA A 252 9.93 -25.67 23.50
C ALA A 252 10.10 -24.40 22.64
N ALA A 253 9.76 -23.21 23.14
CA ALA A 253 9.89 -21.96 22.40
C ALA A 253 11.35 -21.44 22.28
N ALA A 254 12.29 -22.09 22.98
CA ALA A 254 13.71 -21.71 22.92
C ALA A 254 14.43 -22.16 21.64
N THR A 255 13.79 -22.98 20.79
CA THR A 255 14.37 -23.45 19.52
C THR A 255 13.43 -23.15 18.37
N GLY A 256 13.65 -22.00 17.80
CA GLY A 256 13.35 -21.59 16.46
C GLY A 256 12.20 -22.23 15.70
N ALA A 257 11.24 -21.43 15.31
CA ALA A 257 10.70 -21.50 13.94
C ALA A 257 9.62 -20.43 13.77
N LEU A 258 10.02 -19.25 13.41
CA LEU A 258 9.22 -18.37 12.54
C LEU A 258 9.21 -19.02 11.15
N LEU A 259 8.47 -20.10 10.99
CA LEU A 259 8.25 -20.71 9.69
C LEU A 259 7.00 -20.07 9.09
N GLY A 260 7.20 -19.17 8.12
CA GLY A 260 6.15 -18.79 7.20
C GLY A 260 5.91 -17.32 6.91
N LEU A 261 6.54 -16.41 7.61
CA LEU A 261 6.60 -15.01 7.20
C LEU A 261 8.02 -14.79 6.67
N GLY A 262 8.20 -14.42 5.42
CA GLY A 262 9.51 -14.18 4.78
C GLY A 262 10.34 -13.07 5.43
N VAL A 263 10.51 -13.18 6.72
CA VAL A 263 11.44 -12.43 7.54
C VAL A 263 12.67 -13.30 7.63
N ASP A 264 13.71 -12.96 6.89
CA ASP A 264 15.04 -13.49 7.11
C ASP A 264 15.33 -13.48 8.61
N ALA A 265 15.63 -14.67 9.14
CA ALA A 265 15.81 -14.91 10.55
C ALA A 265 16.75 -13.86 11.15
N LEU A 266 16.20 -12.91 11.88
CA LEU A 266 16.93 -12.25 12.93
C LEU A 266 17.21 -13.32 13.99
N THR A 267 18.32 -14.02 13.80
CA THR A 267 18.97 -14.81 14.84
C THR A 267 19.37 -13.85 15.95
N LEU A 268 18.43 -13.49 16.79
CA LEU A 268 18.74 -12.96 18.10
C LEU A 268 19.41 -14.09 18.87
N GLY A 269 20.72 -13.88 19.04
CA GLY A 269 21.65 -14.82 19.62
C GLY A 269 21.13 -15.47 20.89
N THR A 270 21.37 -16.74 20.94
CA THR A 270 21.33 -17.59 22.10
C THR A 270 21.85 -16.88 23.36
N SER A 271 20.98 -16.37 24.19
CA SER A 271 21.29 -16.10 25.58
C SER A 271 20.68 -17.18 26.44
N LEU A 272 21.49 -18.21 26.66
CA LEU A 272 21.84 -18.80 27.92
C LEU A 272 20.73 -18.93 28.96
N GLY A 273 20.24 -20.13 29.04
CA GLY A 273 19.49 -20.73 30.11
C GLY A 273 19.86 -20.33 31.54
N LEU A 274 19.10 -19.39 32.07
CA LEU A 274 19.04 -19.10 33.51
C LEU A 274 17.60 -18.83 34.00
N GLY A 275 16.58 -19.26 33.26
CA GLY A 275 15.17 -19.07 33.64
C GLY A 275 14.38 -20.31 34.00
N ALA A 276 15.05 -21.44 34.23
CA ALA A 276 14.36 -22.76 34.26
C ALA A 276 13.87 -23.26 35.60
N THR A 277 13.94 -22.52 36.70
CA THR A 277 13.65 -23.11 38.01
C THR A 277 12.85 -22.29 39.01
N ILE A 278 11.97 -21.39 38.65
CA ILE A 278 11.01 -20.83 39.61
C ILE A 278 9.68 -20.56 38.92
N GLY A 279 9.00 -21.58 38.49
CA GLY A 279 7.67 -21.49 37.89
C GLY A 279 6.63 -22.31 38.64
N GLY A 280 6.52 -22.13 39.97
CA GLY A 280 5.78 -23.09 40.76
C GLY A 280 4.45 -22.67 41.35
N VAL A 281 3.95 -21.44 41.24
CA VAL A 281 2.69 -21.07 41.92
C VAL A 281 1.75 -20.16 41.10
N LEU A 282 2.24 -19.47 40.10
CA LEU A 282 1.39 -18.61 39.25
C LEU A 282 1.16 -19.13 37.83
N GLY A 283 1.43 -20.43 37.60
CA GLY A 283 1.34 -21.07 36.27
C GLY A 283 -0.06 -21.14 35.66
N GLY A 284 -1.07 -20.53 36.26
CA GLY A 284 -2.43 -20.52 35.79
C GLY A 284 -2.91 -19.21 35.18
N LEU A 285 -2.18 -18.09 35.35
CA LEU A 285 -2.71 -16.75 35.03
C LEU A 285 -2.00 -16.01 33.89
N ALA A 286 -0.87 -16.48 33.39
CA ALA A 286 -0.08 -15.61 32.51
C ALA A 286 0.70 -16.39 31.45
N GLY A 287 0.02 -16.88 30.43
CA GLY A 287 0.69 -17.43 29.25
C GLY A 287 1.61 -16.42 28.54
N ASN A 288 1.51 -15.12 28.87
CA ASN A 288 2.12 -14.01 28.14
C ASN A 288 3.10 -13.18 28.98
N TRP A 289 3.41 -13.60 30.24
CA TRP A 289 4.18 -12.79 31.18
C TRP A 289 5.20 -13.64 31.91
N GLN A 290 6.38 -13.05 32.17
CA GLN A 290 7.41 -13.66 32.95
C GLN A 290 7.42 -13.05 34.34
N VAL A 291 7.35 -13.90 35.38
CA VAL A 291 7.44 -13.49 36.78
C VAL A 291 8.80 -13.91 37.32
N LEU A 292 9.54 -12.94 37.80
CA LEU A 292 10.82 -13.15 38.53
C LEU A 292 10.60 -12.87 40.01
N TYR A 293 10.95 -13.80 40.86
CA TYR A 293 10.85 -13.68 42.31
C TYR A 293 12.22 -13.51 42.96
N ASP A 294 12.43 -12.38 43.61
CA ASP A 294 13.62 -12.18 44.45
C ASP A 294 13.37 -12.74 45.86
N LYS A 295 13.97 -13.88 46.15
CA LYS A 295 13.85 -14.55 47.47
C LYS A 295 14.39 -13.74 48.64
N ILE A 296 15.30 -12.81 48.37
CA ILE A 296 15.99 -12.04 49.41
C ILE A 296 15.13 -10.83 49.85
N GLN A 297 14.43 -10.22 48.92
CA GLN A 297 13.66 -9.00 49.16
C GLN A 297 12.15 -9.21 49.21
N GLY A 298 11.63 -10.39 48.87
CA GLY A 298 10.20 -10.67 48.81
C GLY A 298 9.47 -9.94 47.70
N ILE A 299 10.19 -9.38 46.73
CA ILE A 299 9.64 -8.56 45.62
C ILE A 299 9.38 -9.48 44.42
N GLU A 300 8.22 -9.41 43.86
CA GLU A 300 7.88 -10.01 42.58
C GLU A 300 8.00 -8.97 41.44
N THR A 301 8.66 -9.36 40.36
CA THR A 301 8.82 -8.53 39.17
C THR A 301 8.06 -9.19 38.03
N LEU A 302 7.13 -8.44 37.46
CA LEU A 302 6.34 -8.83 36.31
C LEU A 302 6.86 -8.10 35.05
N MET A 303 7.10 -8.85 33.97
CA MET A 303 7.53 -8.33 32.68
C MET A 303 6.88 -9.12 31.56
N ILE A 304 6.85 -8.53 30.34
CA ILE A 304 6.37 -9.22 29.14
C ILE A 304 7.34 -10.33 28.76
N ASP A 305 6.81 -11.50 28.41
CA ASP A 305 7.63 -12.60 27.94
C ASP A 305 8.07 -12.43 26.47
N ASN A 306 9.08 -13.17 26.06
CA ASN A 306 9.63 -13.10 24.70
C ASN A 306 8.63 -13.54 23.64
N ALA A 307 7.69 -14.45 23.95
CA ALA A 307 6.69 -14.91 22.99
C ALA A 307 5.71 -13.79 22.68
N THR A 308 5.28 -13.05 23.71
CA THR A 308 4.40 -11.89 23.54
C THR A 308 5.09 -10.74 22.82
N LEU A 309 6.37 -10.45 23.12
CA LEU A 309 7.14 -9.45 22.36
C LEU A 309 7.26 -9.85 20.88
N THR A 310 7.48 -11.14 20.61
CA THR A 310 7.51 -11.63 19.22
C THR A 310 6.17 -11.49 18.53
N LEU A 311 5.07 -11.76 19.22
CA LEU A 311 3.73 -11.54 18.68
C LEU A 311 3.47 -10.06 18.35
N LEU A 312 3.80 -9.15 19.28
CA LEU A 312 3.64 -7.71 19.07
C LEU A 312 4.49 -7.23 17.89
N ALA A 313 5.71 -7.73 17.74
CA ALA A 313 6.57 -7.44 16.59
C ALA A 313 5.96 -7.96 15.28
N ALA A 314 5.51 -9.22 15.25
CA ALA A 314 4.91 -9.82 14.07
C ALA A 314 3.63 -9.08 13.63
N ARG A 315 2.76 -8.69 14.58
CA ARG A 315 1.55 -7.90 14.32
C ARG A 315 1.90 -6.54 13.74
N SER A 316 2.86 -5.84 14.36
CA SER A 316 3.29 -4.51 13.92
C SER A 316 3.86 -4.54 12.50
N LEU A 317 4.71 -5.53 12.19
CA LEU A 317 5.29 -5.71 10.86
C LEU A 317 4.24 -6.11 9.83
N HIS A 318 3.27 -6.96 10.20
CA HIS A 318 2.16 -7.33 9.32
C HIS A 318 1.28 -6.12 8.99
N LEU A 319 0.94 -5.28 9.99
CA LEU A 319 0.24 -4.03 9.75
C LEU A 319 1.02 -3.13 8.79
N LEU A 320 2.31 -2.95 9.05
CA LEU A 320 3.18 -2.13 8.21
C LEU A 320 3.22 -2.64 6.76
N GLN A 321 3.33 -3.96 6.55
CA GLN A 321 3.29 -4.54 5.22
C GLN A 321 1.94 -4.32 4.53
N THR A 322 0.85 -4.44 5.27
CA THR A 322 -0.50 -4.16 4.76
C THR A 322 -0.65 -2.71 4.31
N LEU A 323 -0.11 -1.76 5.09
CA LEU A 323 -0.15 -0.34 4.74
C LEU A 323 0.70 -0.01 3.50
N LYS A 324 1.86 -0.67 3.35
CA LYS A 324 2.73 -0.51 2.17
C LYS A 324 2.08 -0.94 0.86
N SER A 325 1.22 -1.96 0.91
CA SER A 325 0.55 -2.51 -0.26
C SER A 325 -0.81 -1.88 -0.56
N ARG A 326 -1.26 -0.94 0.26
CA ARG A 326 -2.57 -0.29 0.15
C ARG A 326 -2.53 1.22 0.36
N GLY A 327 -1.33 1.77 0.46
CA GLY A 327 -1.05 3.17 0.77
C GLY A 327 -1.69 4.17 -0.14
#